data_92a3fdafd803a6d827c405cddeae95a0
#
_entry.id   92a3fdafd803a6d827c405cddeae95a0
#
_cell.length_a   1.000
_cell.length_b   1.000
_cell.length_c   1.000
_cell.angle_alpha   90.00
_cell.angle_beta   90.00
_cell.angle_gamma   90.00
#
_symmetry.space_group_name_H-M   'P 1'
#
loop_
_entity.id
_entity.type
_entity.pdbx_description
1 polymer ?
#
loop_
_entity_poly.entity_id
_entity_poly.type
_entity_poly.pdbx_seq_one_letter_code
_entity_poly.pdbx_strand_id
1 'polypeptide(L)'
;TFLVTATFKNTALMASAYDLFVKVIEDGTLNDEFEGFKVLGRYHASYSKNVYIIVEAASHIKMTEHFAPWKVKFDIDFDIKPVMNDQEKVAEHKLVGSLMATEQKMGFAG
;
A
#
# COMPACT_ATOMS: atom_id res chain seq x y z
N THR A 1 5.38 4.11 -5.11
CA THR A 1 5.02 4.01 -3.69
C THR A 1 3.53 3.79 -3.53
N PHE A 2 3.15 2.91 -2.65
CA PHE A 2 1.74 2.60 -2.39
C PHE A 2 1.43 2.70 -0.91
N LEU A 3 0.26 3.27 -0.61
CA LEU A 3 -0.32 3.21 0.72
C LEU A 3 -1.32 2.05 0.75
N VAL A 4 -1.06 1.09 1.62
CA VAL A 4 -1.92 -0.07 1.81
C VAL A 4 -2.63 0.08 3.15
N THR A 5 -3.95 0.05 3.13
CA THR A 5 -4.76 0.02 4.33
C THR A 5 -5.37 -1.37 4.47
N ALA A 6 -4.96 -2.08 5.52
CA ALA A 6 -5.52 -3.39 5.86
C ALA A 6 -6.61 -3.19 6.92
N THR A 7 -7.77 -3.79 6.72
CA THR A 7 -8.89 -3.70 7.65
C THR A 7 -9.32 -5.10 8.07
N PHE A 8 -9.29 -5.36 9.37
CA PHE A 8 -9.77 -6.63 9.92
C PHE A 8 -11.28 -6.60 10.05
N LYS A 9 -11.95 -7.54 9.40
CA LYS A 9 -13.42 -7.67 9.43
C LYS A 9 -13.91 -8.54 10.59
N ASN A 10 -13.07 -9.41 11.11
CA ASN A 10 -13.43 -10.37 12.15
C ASN A 10 -12.46 -10.27 13.32
N THR A 11 -12.98 -9.92 14.50
CA THR A 11 -12.15 -9.70 15.70
C THR A 11 -11.41 -10.96 16.15
N ALA A 12 -12.03 -12.14 16.03
CA ALA A 12 -11.36 -13.39 16.40
C ALA A 12 -10.19 -13.71 15.45
N LEU A 13 -10.40 -13.50 14.16
CA LEU A 13 -9.34 -13.69 13.16
C LEU A 13 -8.23 -12.63 13.29
N MET A 14 -8.59 -11.41 13.70
CA MET A 14 -7.61 -10.38 14.00
C MET A 14 -6.65 -10.82 15.12
N ALA A 15 -7.18 -11.38 16.19
CA ALA A 15 -6.34 -11.90 17.29
C ALA A 15 -5.40 -12.99 16.78
N SER A 16 -5.91 -13.94 15.98
CA SER A 16 -5.09 -15.00 15.39
C SER A 16 -4.03 -14.47 14.46
N ALA A 17 -4.35 -13.44 13.68
CA ALA A 17 -3.39 -12.78 12.77
C ALA A 17 -2.25 -12.14 13.56
N TYR A 18 -2.56 -11.47 14.66
CA TYR A 18 -1.52 -10.87 15.50
C TYR A 18 -0.70 -11.89 16.26
N ASP A 19 -1.26 -13.04 16.63
CA ASP A 19 -0.48 -14.14 17.19
C ASP A 19 0.60 -14.60 16.20
N LEU A 20 0.23 -14.77 14.94
CA LEU A 20 1.19 -15.12 13.89
C LEU A 20 2.16 -13.97 13.62
N PHE A 21 1.66 -12.73 13.59
CA PHE A 21 2.49 -11.55 13.35
C PHE A 21 3.61 -11.43 14.40
N VAL A 22 3.28 -11.56 15.67
CA VAL A 22 4.27 -11.54 16.75
C VAL A 22 5.34 -12.60 16.50
N LYS A 23 4.92 -13.82 16.17
CA LYS A 23 5.83 -14.91 15.92
C LYS A 23 6.79 -14.62 14.76
N VAL A 24 6.27 -14.17 13.61
CA VAL A 24 7.12 -13.93 12.43
C VAL A 24 8.03 -12.70 12.61
N ILE A 25 7.60 -11.71 13.39
CA ILE A 25 8.45 -10.56 13.74
C ILE A 25 9.58 -11.01 14.67
N GLU A 26 9.28 -11.76 15.73
CA GLU A 26 10.29 -12.23 16.67
C GLU A 26 11.27 -13.22 16.02
N ASP A 27 10.79 -14.07 15.12
CA ASP A 27 11.63 -15.02 14.38
C ASP A 27 12.40 -14.37 13.23
N GLY A 28 12.07 -13.14 12.87
CA GLY A 28 12.67 -12.44 11.72
C GLY A 28 12.30 -13.06 10.38
N THR A 29 11.16 -13.75 10.30
CA THR A 29 10.74 -14.48 9.09
C THR A 29 9.66 -13.77 8.27
N LEU A 30 9.21 -12.59 8.71
CA LEU A 30 8.27 -11.81 7.92
C LEU A 30 8.98 -11.26 6.69
N ASN A 31 8.47 -11.58 5.51
CA ASN A 31 9.10 -11.28 4.24
C ASN A 31 8.77 -9.85 3.78
N ASP A 32 9.36 -8.85 4.45
CA ASP A 32 9.11 -7.43 4.19
C ASP A 32 9.97 -6.86 3.04
N GLU A 33 10.95 -7.61 2.57
CA GLU A 33 11.77 -7.19 1.45
C GLU A 33 12.17 -8.40 0.59
N PHE A 34 11.86 -8.31 -0.69
CA PHE A 34 12.28 -9.28 -1.70
C PHE A 34 12.34 -8.58 -3.05
N GLU A 35 12.78 -9.29 -4.09
CA GLU A 35 12.93 -8.68 -5.40
C GLU A 35 11.63 -8.02 -5.88
N GLY A 36 11.68 -6.72 -6.09
CA GLY A 36 10.54 -5.93 -6.58
C GLY A 36 9.54 -5.52 -5.50
N PHE A 37 9.87 -5.72 -4.21
CA PHE A 37 8.97 -5.36 -3.12
C PHE A 37 9.74 -4.97 -1.86
N LYS A 38 9.29 -3.90 -1.20
CA LYS A 38 9.85 -3.48 0.09
C LYS A 38 8.81 -2.75 0.93
N VAL A 39 8.65 -3.17 2.17
CA VAL A 39 7.87 -2.42 3.17
C VAL A 39 8.74 -1.28 3.70
N LEU A 40 8.26 -0.05 3.54
CA LEU A 40 8.93 1.15 4.04
C LEU A 40 8.49 1.51 5.46
N GLY A 41 7.26 1.16 5.81
CA GLY A 41 6.72 1.42 7.15
C GLY A 41 5.44 0.63 7.36
N ARG A 42 5.17 0.27 8.61
CA ARG A 42 3.95 -0.41 9.03
C ARG A 42 3.51 0.16 10.36
N TYR A 43 2.26 0.57 10.44
CA TYR A 43 1.70 1.23 11.63
C TYR A 43 0.36 0.62 11.96
N HIS A 44 0.17 0.26 13.23
CA HIS A 44 -1.02 -0.46 13.69
C HIS A 44 -1.96 0.49 14.44
N ALA A 45 -3.18 0.66 13.94
CA ALA A 45 -4.22 1.42 14.60
C ALA A 45 -5.18 0.44 15.29
N SER A 46 -4.77 -0.03 16.46
CA SER A 46 -5.42 -1.14 17.17
C SER A 46 -6.89 -0.90 17.47
N TYR A 47 -7.25 0.32 17.83
CA TYR A 47 -8.64 0.64 18.16
C TYR A 47 -9.55 0.75 16.94
N SER A 48 -8.96 0.95 15.75
CA SER A 48 -9.70 1.06 14.48
C SER A 48 -9.70 -0.21 13.67
N LYS A 49 -9.00 -1.25 14.11
CA LYS A 49 -8.81 -2.53 13.39
C LYS A 49 -8.13 -2.35 12.04
N ASN A 50 -7.27 -1.35 11.92
CA ASN A 50 -6.56 -1.04 10.68
C ASN A 50 -5.05 -1.16 10.86
N VAL A 51 -4.38 -1.54 9.77
CA VAL A 51 -2.93 -1.44 9.65
C VAL A 51 -2.64 -0.60 8.42
N TYR A 52 -1.76 0.38 8.55
CA TYR A 52 -1.32 1.25 7.46
C TYR A 52 0.09 0.86 7.08
N ILE A 53 0.28 0.52 5.81
CA ILE A 53 1.56 0.01 5.33
C ILE A 53 1.98 0.82 4.11
N ILE A 54 3.22 1.31 4.11
CA ILE A 54 3.78 2.03 2.97
C ILE A 54 4.77 1.10 2.30
N VAL A 55 4.59 0.84 1.00
CA VAL A 55 5.41 -0.11 0.27
C VAL A 55 5.91 0.44 -1.05
N GLU A 56 7.06 -0.06 -1.48
CA GLU A 56 7.52 0.01 -2.86
C GLU A 56 7.27 -1.35 -3.51
N ALA A 57 6.61 -1.36 -4.65
CA ALA A 57 6.33 -2.58 -5.39
C ALA A 57 6.49 -2.33 -6.89
N ALA A 58 7.19 -3.24 -7.56
CA ALA A 58 7.42 -3.13 -9.00
C ALA A 58 6.16 -3.47 -9.81
N SER A 59 5.23 -4.26 -9.24
CA SER A 59 4.00 -4.66 -9.89
C SER A 59 2.95 -5.07 -8.86
N HIS A 60 1.69 -5.18 -9.32
CA HIS A 60 0.60 -5.67 -8.49
C HIS A 60 0.85 -7.09 -7.97
N ILE A 61 1.46 -7.96 -8.78
CA ILE A 61 1.78 -9.34 -8.39
C ILE A 61 2.71 -9.38 -7.18
N LYS A 62 3.66 -8.46 -7.09
CA LYS A 62 4.56 -8.39 -5.93
C LYS A 62 3.82 -8.06 -4.64
N MET A 63 2.80 -7.21 -4.72
CA MET A 63 1.92 -6.95 -3.58
C MET A 63 1.09 -8.17 -3.22
N THR A 64 0.59 -8.91 -4.21
CA THR A 64 -0.14 -10.15 -4.00
C THR A 64 0.72 -11.19 -3.28
N GLU A 65 1.98 -11.34 -3.68
CA GLU A 65 2.90 -12.28 -3.03
C GLU A 65 3.06 -12.00 -1.53
N HIS A 66 3.03 -10.74 -1.15
CA HIS A 66 3.18 -10.35 0.28
C HIS A 66 1.85 -10.42 1.04
N PHE A 67 0.78 -9.88 0.47
CA PHE A 67 -0.47 -9.65 1.21
C PHE A 67 -1.50 -10.78 1.08
N ALA A 68 -1.52 -11.52 -0.03
CA ALA A 68 -2.55 -12.52 -0.27
C ALA A 68 -2.63 -13.61 0.80
N PRO A 69 -1.52 -14.15 1.33
CA PRO A 69 -1.60 -15.14 2.40
C PRO A 69 -2.33 -14.62 3.63
N TRP A 70 -2.10 -13.36 4.01
CA TRP A 70 -2.77 -12.73 5.13
C TRP A 70 -4.25 -12.49 4.85
N LYS A 71 -4.56 -12.01 3.63
CA LYS A 71 -5.94 -11.78 3.21
C LYS A 71 -6.76 -13.05 3.27
N VAL A 72 -6.26 -14.11 2.69
CA VAL A 72 -7.00 -15.38 2.60
C VAL A 72 -7.14 -16.05 3.96
N LYS A 73 -6.07 -16.07 4.75
CA LYS A 73 -6.06 -16.75 6.04
C LYS A 73 -6.89 -16.03 7.11
N PHE A 74 -6.89 -14.70 7.11
CA PHE A 74 -7.47 -13.90 8.19
C PHE A 74 -8.62 -13.00 7.76
N ASP A 75 -9.10 -13.14 6.53
CA ASP A 75 -10.22 -12.35 6.00
C ASP A 75 -10.01 -10.84 6.16
N ILE A 76 -8.88 -10.37 5.65
CA ILE A 76 -8.49 -8.96 5.72
C ILE A 76 -8.83 -8.28 4.41
N ASP A 77 -9.45 -7.10 4.48
CA ASP A 77 -9.62 -6.22 3.32
C ASP A 77 -8.35 -5.36 3.16
N PHE A 78 -7.86 -5.29 1.93
CA PHE A 78 -6.75 -4.42 1.57
C PHE A 78 -7.20 -3.37 0.58
N ASP A 79 -7.01 -2.09 0.94
CA ASP A 79 -7.17 -0.97 0.04
C ASP A 79 -5.77 -0.47 -0.34
N ILE A 80 -5.49 -0.43 -1.63
CA ILE A 80 -4.16 -0.09 -2.15
C ILE A 80 -4.27 1.16 -3.00
N LYS A 81 -3.55 2.22 -2.63
CA LYS A 81 -3.54 3.48 -3.35
C LYS A 81 -2.13 3.84 -3.78
N PRO A 82 -1.90 4.17 -5.06
CA PRO A 82 -0.65 4.78 -5.45
C PRO A 82 -0.53 6.16 -4.79
N VAL A 83 0.63 6.43 -4.24
CA VAL A 83 0.92 7.72 -3.61
C VAL A 83 2.26 8.24 -4.12
N MET A 84 2.49 9.52 -3.97
CA MET A 84 3.71 10.15 -4.44
C MET A 84 4.29 11.06 -3.35
N ASN A 85 5.59 11.25 -3.39
CA ASN A 85 6.25 12.23 -2.54
C ASN A 85 6.12 13.65 -3.13
N ASP A 86 6.64 14.64 -2.43
CA ASP A 86 6.53 16.04 -2.85
C ASP A 86 7.19 16.30 -4.20
N GLN A 87 8.34 15.68 -4.47
CA GLN A 87 9.06 15.87 -5.74
C GLN A 87 8.27 15.30 -6.91
N GLU A 88 7.69 14.11 -6.73
CA GLU A 88 6.83 13.49 -7.74
C GLU A 88 5.58 14.32 -7.96
N LYS A 89 4.99 14.88 -6.90
CA LYS A 89 3.82 15.76 -7.02
C LYS A 89 4.13 17.04 -7.77
N VAL A 90 5.30 17.63 -7.52
CA VAL A 90 5.75 18.81 -8.27
C VAL A 90 5.87 18.47 -9.76
N ALA A 91 6.48 17.34 -10.10
CA ALA A 91 6.64 16.90 -11.49
C ALA A 91 5.26 16.65 -12.14
N GLU A 92 4.35 15.99 -11.43
CA GLU A 92 2.98 15.75 -11.91
C GLU A 92 2.26 17.06 -12.21
N HIS A 93 2.33 18.02 -11.29
CA HIS A 93 1.64 19.31 -11.47
C HIS A 93 2.20 20.09 -12.65
N LYS A 94 3.50 20.09 -12.86
CA LYS A 94 4.12 20.69 -14.05
C LYS A 94 3.68 20.01 -15.33
N LEU A 95 3.58 18.68 -15.32
CA LEU A 95 3.06 17.92 -16.46
C LEU A 95 1.61 18.31 -16.77
N VAL A 96 0.76 18.40 -15.75
CA VAL A 96 -0.65 18.84 -15.92
C VAL A 96 -0.69 20.21 -16.58
N GLY A 97 0.13 21.17 -16.12
CA GLY A 97 0.21 22.49 -16.72
C GLY A 97 0.61 22.46 -18.20
N SER A 98 1.59 21.62 -18.54
CA SER A 98 2.01 21.43 -19.94
C SER A 98 0.90 20.83 -20.80
N LEU A 99 0.18 19.85 -20.28
CA LEU A 99 -0.93 19.22 -20.98
C LEU A 99 -2.07 20.20 -21.20
N MET A 100 -2.41 21.02 -20.21
CA MET A 100 -3.45 22.04 -20.34
C MET A 100 -3.08 23.10 -21.37
N ALA A 101 -1.82 23.54 -21.40
CA ALA A 101 -1.34 24.47 -22.42
C ALA A 101 -1.45 23.87 -23.83
N THR A 102 -1.16 22.59 -23.99
CA THR A 102 -1.32 21.89 -25.26
C THR A 102 -2.77 21.80 -25.69
N GLU A 103 -3.68 21.49 -24.76
CA GLU A 103 -5.13 21.46 -25.03
C GLU A 103 -5.65 22.83 -25.47
N GLN A 104 -5.22 23.91 -24.84
CA GLN A 104 -5.58 25.27 -25.24
C GLN A 104 -5.13 25.58 -26.65
N LYS A 105 -3.90 25.22 -27.02
CA LYS A 105 -3.40 25.39 -28.38
C LYS A 105 -4.21 24.61 -29.41
N MET A 106 -4.75 23.47 -29.02
CA MET A 106 -5.59 22.63 -29.87
C MET A 106 -7.06 23.02 -29.85
N GLY A 107 -7.44 24.01 -29.03
CA GLY A 107 -8.81 24.47 -28.91
C GLY A 107 -9.73 23.58 -28.09
N PHE A 108 -9.21 22.66 -27.30
CA PHE A 108 -10.01 21.76 -26.47
C PHE A 108 -10.40 22.36 -25.11
N ALA A 109 -9.63 23.32 -24.61
CA ALA A 109 -9.93 23.92 -23.32
C ALA A 109 -11.08 24.90 -23.46
N GLY A 110 -12.12 24.65 -22.75
CA GLY A 110 -13.26 25.56 -22.67
C GLY A 110 -13.02 26.69 -21.68
#